data_e4e86fcc298154c61b013ddbfb20f4a6
#
_entry.id   e4e86fcc298154c61b013ddbfb20f4a6
#
_cell.length_a   1.000
_cell.length_b   1.000
_cell.length_c   1.000
_cell.angle_alpha   90.00
_cell.angle_beta   90.00
_cell.angle_gamma   90.00
#
_symmetry.space_group_name_H-M   'P 1'
#
loop_
_entity.id
_entity.type
_entity.pdbx_description
1 polymer ?
#
loop_
_entity_poly.entity_id
_entity_poly.type
_entity_poly.pdbx_seq_one_letter_code
_entity_poly.pdbx_strand_id
1 'polypeptide(L)'
;VAVPAADADRVAELREALMETAAGADEELLEKYFEDMELGEEDIVKGIRLGMKDRSVVPVLCGDAMTNLGTEVFMKAVCDYAPSPEDKSAEPVCGFVFKTVSDQFGKYSFIKVVSGKVTADLSLRNVRASSTDKLGRMYSMCGKKSTEVKEACCGDIVAIGKMDGKTGDTVCDPKNEVE
;
A
#
# COMPACT_ATOMS: atom_id res chain seq x y z
N VAL A 1 19.56 16.07 15.36
CA VAL A 1 19.84 17.52 15.45
C VAL A 1 19.37 17.98 16.82
N ALA A 2 20.21 18.71 17.55
CA ALA A 2 19.84 19.24 18.87
C ALA A 2 18.71 20.30 18.71
N VAL A 3 17.70 20.22 19.57
CA VAL A 3 16.63 21.22 19.61
C VAL A 3 17.20 22.55 20.10
N PRO A 4 16.96 23.68 19.39
CA PRO A 4 17.35 24.98 19.89
C PRO A 4 16.65 25.29 21.23
N ALA A 5 17.35 25.92 22.17
CA ALA A 5 16.79 26.21 23.49
C ALA A 5 15.52 27.10 23.43
N ALA A 6 15.42 27.95 22.42
CA ALA A 6 14.24 28.80 22.20
C ALA A 6 12.97 28.01 21.81
N ASP A 7 13.12 26.79 21.30
CA ASP A 7 12.00 25.96 20.82
C ASP A 7 11.71 24.79 21.77
N ALA A 8 12.41 24.66 22.89
CA ALA A 8 12.34 23.51 23.78
C ALA A 8 10.91 23.28 24.31
N ASP A 9 10.24 24.33 24.79
CA ASP A 9 8.87 24.24 25.34
C ASP A 9 7.87 23.82 24.25
N ARG A 10 7.99 24.39 23.05
CA ARG A 10 7.13 24.03 21.92
C ARG A 10 7.35 22.59 21.46
N VAL A 11 8.58 22.11 21.48
CA VAL A 11 8.88 20.72 21.14
C VAL A 11 8.31 19.75 22.18
N ALA A 12 8.34 20.10 23.47
CA ALA A 12 7.73 19.31 24.52
C ALA A 12 6.22 19.20 24.33
N GLU A 13 5.52 20.32 24.10
CA GLU A 13 4.09 20.36 23.81
C GLU A 13 3.72 19.49 22.58
N LEU A 14 4.46 19.64 21.49
CA LEU A 14 4.22 18.86 20.27
C LEU A 14 4.50 17.36 20.45
N ARG A 15 5.48 17.00 21.29
CA ARG A 15 5.77 15.60 21.62
C ARG A 15 4.66 14.99 22.44
N GLU A 16 4.12 15.72 23.41
CA GLU A 16 2.95 15.27 24.20
C GLU A 16 1.75 15.02 23.30
N ALA A 17 1.40 15.95 22.42
CA ALA A 17 0.32 15.79 21.45
C ALA A 17 0.54 14.59 20.49
N LEU A 18 1.80 14.32 20.12
CA LEU A 18 2.14 13.14 19.32
C LEU A 18 1.91 11.84 20.09
N MET A 19 2.30 11.79 21.36
CA MET A 19 2.10 10.61 22.22
C MET A 19 0.62 10.35 22.47
N GLU A 20 -0.17 11.37 22.73
CA GLU A 20 -1.64 11.26 22.86
C GLU A 20 -2.28 10.72 21.57
N THR A 21 -1.85 11.24 20.42
CA THR A 21 -2.34 10.77 19.11
C THR A 21 -1.99 9.30 18.87
N ALA A 22 -0.76 8.90 19.20
CA ALA A 22 -0.32 7.50 19.05
C ALA A 22 -1.04 6.56 20.03
N ALA A 23 -1.22 7.01 21.28
CA ALA A 23 -1.95 6.26 22.31
C ALA A 23 -3.42 6.02 21.92
N GLY A 24 -4.06 7.03 21.34
CA GLY A 24 -5.47 6.95 20.95
C GLY A 24 -5.78 5.91 19.84
N ALA A 25 -4.77 5.35 19.20
CA ALA A 25 -4.93 4.35 18.13
C ALA A 25 -5.08 2.89 18.66
N ASP A 26 -4.83 2.63 19.95
CA ASP A 26 -4.82 1.28 20.54
C ASP A 26 -5.10 1.36 22.05
N GLU A 27 -6.00 0.50 22.54
CA GLU A 27 -6.41 0.51 23.96
C GLU A 27 -5.24 0.22 24.91
N GLU A 28 -4.35 -0.72 24.56
CA GLU A 28 -3.18 -1.08 25.36
C GLU A 28 -2.17 0.07 25.46
N LEU A 29 -1.96 0.80 24.34
CA LEU A 29 -1.11 1.98 24.34
C LEU A 29 -1.73 3.13 25.14
N LEU A 30 -3.04 3.26 25.10
CA LEU A 30 -3.76 4.28 25.86
C LEU A 30 -3.66 4.03 27.37
N GLU A 31 -3.86 2.80 27.83
CA GLU A 31 -3.66 2.41 29.23
C GLU A 31 -2.23 2.71 29.69
N LYS A 32 -1.23 2.29 28.91
CA LYS A 32 0.19 2.54 29.20
C LYS A 32 0.51 4.03 29.29
N TYR A 33 -0.05 4.84 28.39
CA TYR A 33 0.15 6.28 28.41
C TYR A 33 -0.46 6.92 29.65
N PHE A 34 -1.63 6.47 30.12
CA PHE A 34 -2.25 6.97 31.34
C PHE A 34 -1.51 6.57 32.62
N GLU A 35 -0.82 5.43 32.62
CA GLU A 35 -0.04 4.99 33.78
C GLU A 35 1.28 5.77 33.89
N ASP A 36 2.01 5.93 32.79
CA ASP A 36 3.36 6.46 32.80
C ASP A 36 3.46 7.92 32.34
N MET A 37 2.38 8.47 31.72
CA MET A 37 2.35 9.78 31.02
C MET A 37 3.46 9.91 29.97
N GLU A 38 3.99 8.77 29.48
CA GLU A 38 5.05 8.72 28.48
C GLU A 38 4.91 7.44 27.63
N LEU A 39 5.26 7.54 26.33
CA LEU A 39 5.39 6.40 25.43
C LEU A 39 6.82 6.31 24.89
N GLY A 40 7.34 5.08 24.82
CA GLY A 40 8.60 4.80 24.14
C GLY A 40 8.51 5.00 22.62
N GLU A 41 9.67 5.10 21.95
CA GLU A 41 9.70 5.27 20.48
C GLU A 41 8.99 4.13 19.74
N GLU A 42 9.13 2.89 20.21
CA GLU A 42 8.48 1.72 19.61
C GLU A 42 6.95 1.79 19.73
N ASP A 43 6.44 2.25 20.87
CA ASP A 43 5.02 2.43 21.12
C ASP A 43 4.43 3.54 20.23
N ILE A 44 5.16 4.65 20.09
CA ILE A 44 4.76 5.74 19.19
C ILE A 44 4.69 5.22 17.73
N VAL A 45 5.70 4.47 17.28
CA VAL A 45 5.69 3.88 15.94
C VAL A 45 4.52 2.90 15.77
N LYS A 46 4.25 2.04 16.77
CA LYS A 46 3.08 1.12 16.78
C LYS A 46 1.78 1.90 16.64
N GLY A 47 1.58 2.93 17.45
CA GLY A 47 0.37 3.76 17.42
C GLY A 47 0.17 4.47 16.09
N ILE A 48 1.23 5.09 15.53
CA ILE A 48 1.16 5.72 14.22
C ILE A 48 0.80 4.70 13.12
N ARG A 49 1.39 3.50 13.12
CA ARG A 49 1.06 2.44 12.16
C ARG A 49 -0.42 2.03 12.22
N LEU A 50 -0.94 1.85 13.42
CA LEU A 50 -2.35 1.49 13.63
C LEU A 50 -3.27 2.62 13.15
N GLY A 51 -2.98 3.85 13.55
CA GLY A 51 -3.75 5.01 13.11
C GLY A 51 -3.67 5.29 11.60
N MET A 52 -2.58 4.92 10.93
CA MET A 52 -2.51 4.96 9.45
C MET A 52 -3.37 3.87 8.81
N LYS A 53 -3.46 2.69 9.41
CA LYS A 53 -4.25 1.57 8.89
C LYS A 53 -5.75 1.90 8.91
N ASP A 54 -6.24 2.50 9.97
CA ASP A 54 -7.63 2.93 10.12
C ASP A 54 -7.92 4.35 9.60
N ARG A 55 -6.87 5.08 9.18
CA ARG A 55 -6.91 6.45 8.64
C ARG A 55 -7.21 7.53 9.67
N SER A 56 -7.07 7.27 10.94
CA SER A 56 -7.15 8.28 12.01
C SER A 56 -5.90 9.17 12.07
N VAL A 57 -4.75 8.67 11.61
CA VAL A 57 -3.48 9.39 11.58
C VAL A 57 -2.95 9.52 10.16
N VAL A 58 -2.53 10.73 9.81
CA VAL A 58 -1.87 11.04 8.52
C VAL A 58 -0.53 11.71 8.81
N PRO A 59 0.61 11.02 8.65
CA PRO A 59 1.93 11.63 8.80
C PRO A 59 2.19 12.69 7.74
N VAL A 60 2.66 13.85 8.16
CA VAL A 60 3.06 14.95 7.27
C VAL A 60 4.55 15.16 7.38
N LEU A 61 5.25 15.10 6.25
CA LEU A 61 6.71 15.22 6.17
C LEU A 61 7.08 16.41 5.28
N CYS A 62 8.11 17.13 5.67
CA CYS A 62 8.64 18.26 4.91
C CYS A 62 9.92 17.84 4.19
N GLY A 63 10.09 18.28 2.96
CA GLY A 63 11.28 18.01 2.17
C GLY A 63 11.39 18.91 0.95
N ASP A 64 12.57 18.90 0.33
CA ASP A 64 12.83 19.57 -0.94
C ASP A 64 13.35 18.54 -1.95
N ALA A 65 12.53 18.24 -2.94
CA ALA A 65 12.84 17.26 -3.98
C ALA A 65 13.96 17.70 -4.92
N MET A 66 14.22 18.99 -5.04
CA MET A 66 15.28 19.52 -5.90
C MET A 66 16.67 19.35 -5.30
N THR A 67 16.77 19.47 -3.97
CA THR A 67 18.02 19.30 -3.22
C THR A 67 18.15 17.96 -2.52
N ASN A 68 17.15 17.09 -2.64
CA ASN A 68 17.01 15.83 -1.87
C ASN A 68 16.95 16.03 -0.35
N LEU A 69 16.65 17.22 0.14
CA LEU A 69 16.50 17.46 1.56
C LEU A 69 15.27 16.72 2.10
N GLY A 70 15.43 15.95 3.18
CA GLY A 70 14.34 15.20 3.80
C GLY A 70 14.03 13.84 3.14
N THR A 71 14.67 13.46 2.03
CA THR A 71 14.41 12.19 1.33
C THR A 71 14.68 10.97 2.22
N GLU A 72 15.77 10.97 3.00
CA GLU A 72 16.06 9.87 3.93
C GLU A 72 14.97 9.74 5.02
N VAL A 73 14.51 10.87 5.56
CA VAL A 73 13.45 10.92 6.57
C VAL A 73 12.14 10.36 5.98
N PHE A 74 11.83 10.76 4.74
CA PHE A 74 10.66 10.24 4.03
C PHE A 74 10.75 8.73 3.81
N MET A 75 11.86 8.23 3.32
CA MET A 75 12.07 6.79 3.07
C MET A 75 12.00 5.99 4.39
N LYS A 76 12.61 6.52 5.46
CA LYS A 76 12.51 5.90 6.79
C LYS A 76 11.07 5.89 7.28
N ALA A 77 10.32 6.97 7.15
CA ALA A 77 8.93 7.05 7.56
C ALA A 77 8.05 6.04 6.78
N VAL A 78 8.30 5.83 5.49
CA VAL A 78 7.62 4.77 4.70
C VAL A 78 7.93 3.39 5.28
N CYS A 79 9.18 3.09 5.62
CA CYS A 79 9.56 1.81 6.20
C CYS A 79 8.97 1.61 7.60
N ASP A 80 8.95 2.67 8.42
CA ASP A 80 8.52 2.60 9.81
C ASP A 80 6.99 2.62 9.96
N TYR A 81 6.27 3.34 9.13
CA TYR A 81 4.85 3.62 9.34
C TYR A 81 3.92 3.01 8.29
N ALA A 82 4.35 2.86 7.02
CA ALA A 82 3.44 2.36 6.00
C ALA A 82 3.05 0.89 6.26
N PRO A 83 1.74 0.56 6.26
CA PRO A 83 1.31 -0.81 6.43
C PRO A 83 1.71 -1.66 5.23
N SER A 84 2.22 -2.87 5.49
CA SER A 84 2.41 -3.86 4.44
C SER A 84 1.05 -4.44 4.01
N PRO A 85 0.88 -4.85 2.74
CA PRO A 85 -0.28 -5.62 2.33
C PRO A 85 -0.40 -6.89 3.18
N GLU A 86 -1.63 -7.26 3.55
CA GLU A 86 -1.88 -8.56 4.18
C GLU A 86 -1.59 -9.67 3.17
N ASP A 87 -0.92 -10.74 3.60
CA ASP A 87 -0.68 -11.90 2.74
C ASP A 87 -1.95 -12.73 2.60
N LYS A 88 -2.61 -12.55 1.46
CA LYS A 88 -3.80 -13.30 1.04
C LYS A 88 -3.50 -14.24 -0.13
N SER A 89 -2.26 -14.69 -0.28
CA SER A 89 -1.82 -15.54 -1.39
C SER A 89 -2.49 -16.93 -1.39
N ALA A 90 -2.98 -17.40 -0.25
CA ALA A 90 -3.71 -18.67 -0.12
C ALA A 90 -5.21 -18.56 -0.48
N GLU A 91 -5.74 -17.35 -0.61
CA GLU A 91 -7.13 -17.13 -0.98
C GLU A 91 -7.34 -17.29 -2.50
N PRO A 92 -8.59 -17.42 -2.96
CA PRO A 92 -8.91 -17.39 -4.39
C PRO A 92 -8.41 -16.09 -5.05
N VAL A 93 -8.04 -16.21 -6.32
CA VAL A 93 -7.49 -15.07 -7.07
C VAL A 93 -8.54 -13.98 -7.23
N CYS A 94 -8.16 -12.78 -6.81
CA CYS A 94 -8.89 -11.55 -7.08
C CYS A 94 -7.91 -10.45 -7.48
N GLY A 95 -8.23 -9.70 -8.51
CA GLY A 95 -7.45 -8.58 -9.00
C GLY A 95 -8.32 -7.39 -9.38
N PHE A 96 -7.78 -6.20 -9.20
CA PHE A 96 -8.44 -4.93 -9.54
C PHE A 96 -7.71 -4.25 -10.70
N VAL A 97 -8.42 -4.00 -11.79
CA VAL A 97 -7.91 -3.26 -12.97
C VAL A 97 -7.98 -1.77 -12.66
N PHE A 98 -6.86 -1.17 -12.28
CA PHE A 98 -6.84 0.24 -11.92
C PHE A 98 -6.43 1.17 -13.06
N LYS A 99 -5.86 0.61 -14.15
CA LYS A 99 -5.44 1.38 -15.32
C LYS A 99 -5.42 0.52 -16.57
N THR A 100 -5.80 1.11 -17.71
CA THR A 100 -5.61 0.53 -19.04
C THR A 100 -4.83 1.49 -19.91
N VAL A 101 -3.89 0.96 -20.69
CA VAL A 101 -3.07 1.73 -21.65
C VAL A 101 -3.11 1.02 -22.99
N SER A 102 -3.28 1.80 -24.05
CA SER A 102 -3.16 1.30 -25.42
C SER A 102 -2.03 2.06 -26.11
N ASP A 103 -1.09 1.32 -26.68
CA ASP A 103 0.01 1.86 -27.46
C ASP A 103 0.13 1.13 -28.81
N GLN A 104 1.18 1.43 -29.57
CA GLN A 104 1.43 0.78 -30.86
C GLN A 104 1.70 -0.73 -30.77
N PHE A 105 1.99 -1.26 -29.58
CA PHE A 105 2.26 -2.69 -29.33
C PHE A 105 1.04 -3.44 -28.81
N GLY A 106 -0.04 -2.72 -28.46
CA GLY A 106 -1.29 -3.30 -28.00
C GLY A 106 -1.90 -2.65 -26.77
N LYS A 107 -2.92 -3.33 -26.25
CA LYS A 107 -3.62 -2.91 -25.02
C LYS A 107 -3.05 -3.68 -23.82
N TYR A 108 -2.75 -2.95 -22.77
CA TYR A 108 -2.32 -3.49 -21.47
C TYR A 108 -3.30 -3.09 -20.39
N SER A 109 -3.70 -4.04 -19.58
CA SER A 109 -4.47 -3.81 -18.36
C SER A 109 -3.56 -3.96 -17.15
N PHE A 110 -3.46 -2.91 -16.33
CA PHE A 110 -2.68 -2.92 -15.10
C PHE A 110 -3.56 -3.40 -13.97
N ILE A 111 -3.16 -4.47 -13.32
CA ILE A 111 -3.91 -5.14 -12.26
C ILE A 111 -3.10 -5.10 -10.98
N LYS A 112 -3.76 -4.71 -9.89
CA LYS A 112 -3.30 -4.99 -8.54
C LYS A 112 -3.88 -6.33 -8.11
N VAL A 113 -3.03 -7.28 -7.77
CA VAL A 113 -3.44 -8.57 -7.20
C VAL A 113 -3.86 -8.33 -5.75
N VAL A 114 -5.15 -8.51 -5.45
CA VAL A 114 -5.74 -8.27 -4.13
C VAL A 114 -5.67 -9.51 -3.26
N SER A 115 -5.88 -10.69 -3.87
CA SER A 115 -5.73 -11.99 -3.21
C SER A 115 -5.31 -13.06 -4.20
N GLY A 116 -4.83 -14.17 -3.67
CA GLY A 116 -4.39 -15.31 -4.45
C GLY A 116 -3.09 -15.07 -5.21
N LYS A 117 -2.88 -15.90 -6.23
CA LYS A 117 -1.69 -15.88 -7.08
C LYS A 117 -2.11 -15.97 -8.54
N VAL A 118 -1.72 -15.01 -9.34
CA VAL A 118 -1.98 -14.96 -10.78
C VAL A 118 -0.81 -15.58 -11.52
N THR A 119 -1.11 -16.52 -12.43
CA THR A 119 -0.11 -17.14 -13.32
C THR A 119 -0.50 -16.92 -14.78
N ALA A 120 0.47 -16.99 -15.68
CA ALA A 120 0.29 -16.69 -17.12
C ALA A 120 -0.72 -17.61 -17.84
N ASP A 121 -1.01 -18.80 -17.28
CA ASP A 121 -1.95 -19.77 -17.89
C ASP A 121 -3.34 -19.71 -17.29
N LEU A 122 -3.55 -18.85 -16.30
CA LEU A 122 -4.81 -18.74 -15.60
C LEU A 122 -5.88 -18.09 -16.50
N SER A 123 -7.13 -18.50 -16.32
CA SER A 123 -8.27 -17.78 -16.86
C SER A 123 -8.93 -16.99 -15.75
N LEU A 124 -9.17 -15.72 -15.98
CA LEU A 124 -9.86 -14.85 -15.03
C LEU A 124 -11.21 -14.41 -15.60
N ARG A 125 -12.20 -14.38 -14.72
CA ARG A 125 -13.53 -13.85 -15.02
C ARG A 125 -13.56 -12.37 -14.70
N ASN A 126 -13.99 -11.56 -15.66
CA ASN A 126 -14.34 -10.16 -15.44
C ASN A 126 -15.76 -10.10 -14.89
N VAL A 127 -15.90 -9.65 -13.65
CA VAL A 127 -17.18 -9.64 -12.93
C VAL A 127 -18.21 -8.77 -13.65
N ARG A 128 -17.81 -7.54 -14.03
CA ARG A 128 -18.72 -6.61 -14.71
C ARG A 128 -19.12 -7.06 -16.11
N ALA A 129 -18.19 -7.57 -16.90
CA ALA A 129 -18.45 -7.99 -18.28
C ALA A 129 -19.04 -9.40 -18.37
N SER A 130 -19.03 -10.17 -17.28
CA SER A 130 -19.40 -11.58 -17.23
C SER A 130 -18.65 -12.43 -18.26
N SER A 131 -17.47 -11.99 -18.68
CA SER A 131 -16.59 -12.70 -19.61
C SER A 131 -15.44 -13.38 -18.87
N THR A 132 -14.95 -14.48 -19.44
CA THR A 132 -13.77 -15.16 -18.93
C THR A 132 -12.69 -15.13 -20.01
N ASP A 133 -11.57 -14.53 -19.66
CA ASP A 133 -10.44 -14.38 -20.56
C ASP A 133 -9.25 -15.19 -20.07
N LYS A 134 -8.62 -15.92 -20.98
CA LYS A 134 -7.31 -16.52 -20.70
C LYS A 134 -6.27 -15.42 -20.69
N LEU A 135 -5.47 -15.39 -19.62
CA LEU A 135 -4.43 -14.38 -19.48
C LEU A 135 -3.37 -14.52 -20.57
N GLY A 136 -2.98 -13.39 -21.12
CA GLY A 136 -1.81 -13.27 -21.96
C GLY A 136 -0.52 -13.18 -21.15
N ARG A 137 0.53 -12.66 -21.77
CA ARG A 137 1.79 -12.42 -21.07
C ARG A 137 1.62 -11.34 -20.00
N MET A 138 2.28 -11.56 -18.86
CA MET A 138 2.31 -10.64 -17.75
C MET A 138 3.67 -9.95 -17.67
N TYR A 139 3.66 -8.69 -17.29
CA TYR A 139 4.86 -7.87 -17.19
C TYR A 139 4.89 -7.10 -15.87
N SER A 140 6.02 -7.12 -15.20
CA SER A 140 6.37 -6.13 -14.20
C SER A 140 6.91 -4.89 -14.90
N MET A 141 6.37 -3.71 -14.53
CA MET A 141 6.69 -2.44 -15.19
C MET A 141 7.45 -1.52 -14.24
N CYS A 142 8.58 -1.00 -14.69
CA CYS A 142 9.33 0.04 -13.99
C CYS A 142 9.58 1.19 -14.97
N GLY A 143 8.75 2.22 -14.92
CA GLY A 143 8.72 3.29 -15.92
C GLY A 143 8.41 2.75 -17.30
N LYS A 144 9.34 2.91 -18.26
CA LYS A 144 9.22 2.37 -19.63
C LYS A 144 9.77 0.94 -19.80
N LYS A 145 10.45 0.42 -18.79
CA LYS A 145 11.03 -0.92 -18.83
C LYS A 145 9.99 -1.95 -18.43
N SER A 146 9.75 -2.94 -19.29
CA SER A 146 8.89 -4.09 -19.02
C SER A 146 9.75 -5.34 -18.87
N THR A 147 9.45 -6.15 -17.86
CA THR A 147 10.08 -7.46 -17.63
C THR A 147 8.98 -8.51 -17.57
N GLU A 148 9.04 -9.51 -18.43
CA GLU A 148 8.06 -10.60 -18.42
C GLU A 148 8.18 -11.41 -17.13
N VAL A 149 7.04 -11.65 -16.47
CA VAL A 149 6.93 -12.44 -15.24
C VAL A 149 5.96 -13.60 -15.44
N LYS A 150 6.22 -14.71 -14.78
CA LYS A 150 5.40 -15.93 -14.90
C LYS A 150 4.28 -15.97 -13.87
N GLU A 151 4.47 -15.27 -12.76
CA GLU A 151 3.53 -15.22 -11.63
C GLU A 151 3.54 -13.87 -10.95
N ALA A 152 2.42 -13.54 -10.30
CA ALA A 152 2.26 -12.37 -9.45
C ALA A 152 1.46 -12.77 -8.21
N CYS A 153 1.94 -12.37 -7.04
CA CYS A 153 1.32 -12.67 -5.74
C CYS A 153 0.45 -11.51 -5.26
N CYS A 154 -0.33 -11.78 -4.21
CA CYS A 154 -1.08 -10.75 -3.51
C CYS A 154 -0.19 -9.55 -3.17
N GLY A 155 -0.66 -8.34 -3.45
CA GLY A 155 0.08 -7.08 -3.30
C GLY A 155 0.84 -6.64 -4.55
N ASP A 156 1.16 -7.53 -5.49
CA ASP A 156 1.87 -7.19 -6.71
C ASP A 156 1.00 -6.38 -7.70
N ILE A 157 1.70 -5.58 -8.51
CA ILE A 157 1.12 -4.88 -9.66
C ILE A 157 1.74 -5.41 -10.93
N VAL A 158 0.90 -5.91 -11.84
CA VAL A 158 1.31 -6.43 -13.14
C VAL A 158 0.53 -5.84 -14.29
N ALA A 159 1.16 -5.71 -15.45
CA ALA A 159 0.52 -5.37 -16.71
C ALA A 159 0.22 -6.66 -17.49
N ILE A 160 -1.03 -6.85 -17.90
CA ILE A 160 -1.45 -8.02 -18.69
C ILE A 160 -1.82 -7.57 -20.09
N GLY A 161 -1.16 -8.19 -21.08
CA GLY A 161 -1.46 -7.95 -22.48
C GLY A 161 -2.70 -8.73 -22.94
N LYS A 162 -3.46 -8.14 -23.88
CA LYS A 162 -4.60 -8.79 -24.55
C LYS A 162 -5.79 -9.19 -23.63
N MET A 163 -5.90 -8.59 -22.46
CA MET A 163 -7.08 -8.74 -21.62
C MET A 163 -8.07 -7.62 -21.92
N ASP A 164 -9.35 -7.97 -22.11
CA ASP A 164 -10.42 -6.99 -22.35
C ASP A 164 -11.01 -6.46 -21.05
N GLY A 165 -10.15 -5.84 -20.23
CA GLY A 165 -10.55 -5.15 -18.99
C GLY A 165 -10.70 -3.66 -19.22
N LYS A 166 -11.58 -3.02 -18.46
CA LYS A 166 -11.68 -1.57 -18.32
C LYS A 166 -11.19 -1.16 -16.93
N THR A 167 -10.69 0.06 -16.83
CA THR A 167 -10.36 0.64 -15.52
C THR A 167 -11.59 0.62 -14.61
N GLY A 168 -11.42 0.10 -13.41
CA GLY A 168 -12.50 -0.12 -12.44
C GLY A 168 -13.06 -1.55 -12.42
N ASP A 169 -12.64 -2.43 -13.35
CA ASP A 169 -13.11 -3.81 -13.35
C ASP A 169 -12.44 -4.66 -12.27
N THR A 170 -13.22 -5.56 -11.70
CA THR A 170 -12.73 -6.66 -10.86
C THR A 170 -12.61 -7.92 -11.69
N VAL A 171 -11.50 -8.64 -11.52
CA VAL A 171 -11.25 -9.93 -12.16
C VAL A 171 -10.98 -10.97 -11.08
N CYS A 172 -11.55 -12.16 -11.21
CA CYS A 172 -11.45 -13.20 -10.19
C CYS A 172 -11.36 -14.62 -10.80
N ASP A 173 -11.09 -15.59 -9.94
CA ASP A 173 -11.20 -17.01 -10.30
C ASP A 173 -12.65 -17.30 -10.73
N PRO A 174 -12.87 -17.91 -11.92
CA PRO A 174 -14.21 -18.24 -12.39
C PRO A 174 -15.02 -19.15 -11.46
N LYS A 175 -14.37 -19.90 -10.57
CA LYS A 175 -14.99 -20.80 -9.60
C LYS A 175 -15.36 -20.12 -8.29
N ASN A 176 -14.77 -18.96 -8.01
CA ASN A 176 -14.94 -18.20 -6.77
C ASN A 176 -15.22 -16.74 -7.14
N GLU A 177 -16.46 -16.47 -7.57
CA GLU A 177 -16.87 -15.10 -7.89
C GLU A 177 -16.88 -14.23 -6.64
N VAL A 178 -16.31 -13.05 -6.77
CA VAL A 178 -16.35 -11.99 -5.77
C VAL A 178 -17.46 -11.02 -6.19
N GLU A 179 -18.36 -10.69 -5.25
CA GLU A 179 -19.40 -9.68 -5.45
C GLU A 179 -18.84 -8.26 -5.43
#